data_1f848175e09ae0bf4c10f03ab6602f20
#
_entry.id   1f848175e09ae0bf4c10f03ab6602f20
#
_cell.length_a   1.000
_cell.length_b   1.000
_cell.length_c   1.000
_cell.angle_alpha   90.00
_cell.angle_beta   90.00
_cell.angle_gamma   90.00
#
_symmetry.space_group_name_H-M   'P 1'
#
loop_
_entity.id
_entity.type
_entity.pdbx_description
1 polymer ?
#
loop_
_entity_poly.entity_id
_entity_poly.type
_entity_poly.pdbx_seq_one_letter_code
_entity_poly.pdbx_strand_id
1 'polypeptide(L)'
;ISLHETLEVLTRLMAPMVPFITERVWQDLIVTTDPSAPESVHLASWPTVEESVVDEQLDEAMAVVRRIVELGRGARAEARVKTRQPLARALISSAALAKLDDDLQAEIRSELNVVALESFSSAGDLVDHSAKANFRSLGKRFAKATPKVAAAIAAADAAQLATDLACGPVSLPVAEVEGGQAVIIAEDVIISERPREGWSVLNEQGETVALDLEITPQLARAGLARDVIRFIQDTRKQAGLDVSDRIELAW
;
A
#
# COMPACT_ATOMS: atom_id res chain seq x y z
N ILE A 1 -18.97 16.70 -13.97
CA ILE A 1 -18.91 18.07 -13.44
C ILE A 1 -17.55 18.25 -12.76
N SER A 2 -17.23 17.54 -11.69
CA SER A 2 -16.01 17.73 -10.90
C SER A 2 -14.70 17.67 -11.71
N LEU A 3 -14.59 16.76 -12.70
CA LEU A 3 -13.39 16.66 -13.54
C LEU A 3 -13.21 17.93 -14.41
N HIS A 4 -14.30 18.45 -14.98
CA HIS A 4 -14.27 19.67 -15.79
C HIS A 4 -13.81 20.87 -14.96
N GLU A 5 -14.40 21.08 -13.79
CA GLU A 5 -14.03 22.16 -12.83
C GLU A 5 -12.57 22.04 -12.38
N THR A 6 -12.13 20.83 -12.05
CA THR A 6 -10.73 20.59 -11.67
C THR A 6 -9.77 20.95 -12.81
N LEU A 7 -10.09 20.56 -14.05
CA LEU A 7 -9.27 20.89 -15.21
C LEU A 7 -9.29 22.38 -15.52
N GLU A 8 -10.43 23.05 -15.37
CA GLU A 8 -10.55 24.50 -15.54
C GLU A 8 -9.66 25.24 -14.54
N VAL A 9 -9.81 24.94 -13.25
CA VAL A 9 -9.02 25.57 -12.19
C VAL A 9 -7.53 25.28 -12.39
N LEU A 10 -7.15 24.04 -12.66
CA LEU A 10 -5.76 23.67 -12.94
C LEU A 10 -5.19 24.42 -14.13
N THR A 11 -5.97 24.58 -15.21
CA THR A 11 -5.55 25.31 -16.41
C THR A 11 -5.25 26.77 -16.09
N ARG A 12 -6.08 27.44 -15.29
CA ARG A 12 -5.85 28.82 -14.84
C ARG A 12 -4.62 28.94 -13.95
N LEU A 13 -4.43 28.02 -12.99
CA LEU A 13 -3.26 27.99 -12.11
C LEU A 13 -1.95 27.79 -12.86
N MET A 14 -1.95 26.97 -13.90
CA MET A 14 -0.76 26.63 -14.67
C MET A 14 -0.47 27.63 -15.82
N ALA A 15 -1.43 28.48 -16.20
CA ALA A 15 -1.28 29.40 -17.33
C ALA A 15 0.01 30.25 -17.30
N PRO A 16 0.47 30.79 -16.16
CA PRO A 16 1.71 31.55 -16.10
C PRO A 16 2.98 30.71 -16.38
N MET A 17 2.94 29.40 -16.12
CA MET A 17 4.07 28.49 -16.25
C MET A 17 4.14 27.81 -17.62
N VAL A 18 3.00 27.43 -18.17
CA VAL A 18 2.89 26.69 -19.44
C VAL A 18 1.83 27.32 -20.36
N PRO A 19 2.04 28.56 -20.82
CA PRO A 19 1.00 29.39 -21.44
C PRO A 19 0.37 28.78 -22.70
N PHE A 20 1.14 28.11 -23.54
CA PHE A 20 0.62 27.61 -24.81
C PHE A 20 -0.28 26.37 -24.67
N ILE A 21 0.08 25.45 -23.77
CA ILE A 21 -0.72 24.25 -23.55
C ILE A 21 -1.99 24.58 -22.78
N THR A 22 -1.91 25.47 -21.79
CA THR A 22 -3.09 25.91 -21.04
C THR A 22 -4.06 26.68 -21.90
N GLU A 23 -3.57 27.53 -22.81
CA GLU A 23 -4.42 28.19 -23.80
C GLU A 23 -5.12 27.16 -24.69
N ARG A 24 -4.42 26.15 -25.17
CA ARG A 24 -5.03 25.12 -25.99
C ARG A 24 -6.12 24.35 -25.24
N VAL A 25 -5.85 23.96 -24.00
CA VAL A 25 -6.85 23.28 -23.15
C VAL A 25 -8.04 24.19 -22.87
N TRP A 26 -7.81 25.48 -22.62
CA TRP A 26 -8.86 26.47 -22.40
C TRP A 26 -9.79 26.58 -23.60
N GLN A 27 -9.24 26.71 -24.81
CA GLN A 27 -10.01 26.78 -26.04
C GLN A 27 -10.86 25.52 -26.26
N ASP A 28 -10.25 24.33 -26.12
CA ASP A 28 -10.90 23.06 -26.40
C ASP A 28 -11.91 22.64 -25.32
N LEU A 29 -11.69 22.99 -24.06
CA LEU A 29 -12.50 22.53 -22.94
C LEU A 29 -13.51 23.56 -22.43
N ILE A 30 -13.11 24.84 -22.35
CA ILE A 30 -13.91 25.87 -21.69
C ILE A 30 -14.67 26.71 -22.73
N VAL A 31 -13.97 27.36 -23.67
CA VAL A 31 -14.61 28.24 -24.65
C VAL A 31 -15.63 27.52 -25.52
N THR A 32 -15.37 26.25 -25.86
CA THR A 32 -16.32 25.43 -26.65
C THR A 32 -17.58 25.05 -25.88
N THR A 33 -17.52 24.98 -24.56
CA THR A 33 -18.63 24.56 -23.68
C THR A 33 -19.35 25.72 -23.02
N ASP A 34 -18.66 26.83 -22.79
CA ASP A 34 -19.21 28.06 -22.20
C ASP A 34 -18.83 29.28 -23.06
N PRO A 35 -19.72 29.74 -23.95
CA PRO A 35 -19.51 30.92 -24.78
C PRO A 35 -19.37 32.24 -23.98
N SER A 36 -19.70 32.24 -22.68
CA SER A 36 -19.56 33.42 -21.81
C SER A 36 -18.18 33.50 -21.15
N ALA A 37 -17.37 32.43 -21.23
CA ALA A 37 -16.03 32.40 -20.69
C ALA A 37 -15.10 33.39 -21.42
N PRO A 38 -14.05 33.92 -20.73
CA PRO A 38 -13.02 34.70 -21.39
C PRO A 38 -12.43 33.99 -22.60
N GLU A 39 -12.19 34.76 -23.70
CA GLU A 39 -11.67 34.19 -24.94
C GLU A 39 -10.26 33.56 -24.81
N SER A 40 -9.55 33.83 -23.74
CA SER A 40 -8.22 33.28 -23.43
C SER A 40 -8.10 33.01 -21.94
N VAL A 41 -7.38 31.95 -21.55
CA VAL A 41 -7.04 31.65 -20.16
C VAL A 41 -6.27 32.79 -19.50
N HIS A 42 -5.49 33.55 -20.27
CA HIS A 42 -4.69 34.67 -19.79
C HIS A 42 -5.54 35.92 -19.45
N LEU A 43 -6.80 35.95 -19.87
CA LEU A 43 -7.78 36.98 -19.50
C LEU A 43 -8.70 36.54 -18.36
N ALA A 44 -8.62 35.26 -17.97
CA ALA A 44 -9.40 34.74 -16.86
C ALA A 44 -8.84 35.19 -15.52
N SER A 45 -9.73 35.39 -14.54
CA SER A 45 -9.32 35.72 -13.18
C SER A 45 -8.61 34.56 -12.50
N TRP A 46 -7.73 34.85 -11.55
CA TRP A 46 -7.12 33.84 -10.70
C TRP A 46 -8.21 33.06 -9.93
N PRO A 47 -8.11 31.73 -9.83
CA PRO A 47 -9.12 30.97 -9.10
C PRO A 47 -9.15 31.37 -7.61
N THR A 48 -10.35 31.43 -7.08
CA THR A 48 -10.59 31.66 -5.66
C THR A 48 -11.03 30.35 -5.00
N VAL A 49 -10.60 30.13 -3.76
CA VAL A 49 -11.02 28.96 -2.99
C VAL A 49 -12.45 29.19 -2.49
N GLU A 50 -13.31 28.22 -2.70
CA GLU A 50 -14.63 28.17 -2.08
C GLU A 50 -14.50 27.36 -0.77
N GLU A 51 -14.35 28.05 0.35
CA GLU A 51 -14.12 27.43 1.67
C GLU A 51 -15.28 26.51 2.10
N SER A 52 -16.48 26.72 1.58
CA SER A 52 -17.66 25.90 1.89
C SER A 52 -17.58 24.45 1.38
N VAL A 53 -16.72 24.18 0.42
CA VAL A 53 -16.52 22.83 -0.16
C VAL A 53 -15.26 22.15 0.36
N VAL A 54 -14.48 22.79 1.23
CA VAL A 54 -13.31 22.19 1.86
C VAL A 54 -13.76 21.27 3.00
N ASP A 55 -13.46 19.99 2.87
CA ASP A 55 -13.72 18.97 3.89
C ASP A 55 -12.40 18.39 4.39
N GLU A 56 -11.91 18.92 5.51
CA GLU A 56 -10.65 18.49 6.12
C GLU A 56 -10.68 17.01 6.54
N GLN A 57 -11.84 16.51 6.99
CA GLN A 57 -11.96 15.10 7.38
C GLN A 57 -11.85 14.17 6.17
N LEU A 58 -12.46 14.54 5.05
CA LEU A 58 -12.33 13.81 3.81
C LEU A 58 -10.89 13.84 3.28
N ASP A 59 -10.22 14.99 3.38
CA ASP A 59 -8.82 15.14 2.97
C ASP A 59 -7.88 14.22 3.78
N GLU A 60 -8.07 14.16 5.11
CA GLU A 60 -7.33 13.26 5.98
C GLU A 60 -7.62 11.78 5.65
N ALA A 61 -8.89 11.42 5.45
CA ALA A 61 -9.29 10.07 5.08
C ALA A 61 -8.71 9.68 3.72
N MET A 62 -8.76 10.57 2.72
CA MET A 62 -8.16 10.35 1.41
C MET A 62 -6.64 10.24 1.45
N ALA A 63 -5.97 10.91 2.38
CA ALA A 63 -4.53 10.74 2.59
C ALA A 63 -4.22 9.31 3.09
N VAL A 64 -5.05 8.75 3.97
CA VAL A 64 -4.96 7.35 4.42
C VAL A 64 -5.23 6.40 3.26
N VAL A 65 -6.30 6.62 2.47
CA VAL A 65 -6.61 5.80 1.28
C VAL A 65 -5.44 5.74 0.32
N ARG A 66 -4.88 6.90 -0.07
CA ARG A 66 -3.73 6.97 -1.00
C ARG A 66 -2.54 6.17 -0.49
N ARG A 67 -2.22 6.30 0.80
CA ARG A 67 -1.10 5.56 1.43
C ARG A 67 -1.33 4.06 1.41
N ILE A 68 -2.54 3.61 1.78
CA ILE A 68 -2.92 2.18 1.74
C ILE A 68 -2.81 1.62 0.31
N VAL A 69 -3.31 2.36 -0.68
CA VAL A 69 -3.26 1.96 -2.09
C VAL A 69 -1.82 1.87 -2.59
N GLU A 70 -0.96 2.84 -2.22
CA GLU A 70 0.45 2.84 -2.58
C GLU A 70 1.18 1.63 -1.99
N LEU A 71 1.02 1.38 -0.68
CA LEU A 71 1.58 0.21 0.00
C LEU A 71 1.08 -1.10 -0.61
N GLY A 72 -0.22 -1.22 -0.87
CA GLY A 72 -0.79 -2.41 -1.48
C GLY A 72 -0.28 -2.67 -2.89
N ARG A 73 -0.08 -1.62 -3.70
CA ARG A 73 0.56 -1.73 -5.02
C ARG A 73 2.03 -2.13 -4.90
N GLY A 74 2.76 -1.60 -3.91
CA GLY A 74 4.12 -2.00 -3.58
C GLY A 74 4.19 -3.48 -3.19
N ALA A 75 3.31 -3.95 -2.31
CA ALA A 75 3.23 -5.35 -1.89
C ALA A 75 2.95 -6.28 -3.08
N ARG A 76 2.08 -5.88 -4.03
CA ARG A 76 1.85 -6.63 -5.28
C ARG A 76 3.12 -6.70 -6.14
N ALA A 77 3.86 -5.61 -6.25
CA ALA A 77 5.07 -5.53 -7.05
C ALA A 77 6.17 -6.45 -6.47
N GLU A 78 6.38 -6.44 -5.15
CA GLU A 78 7.31 -7.36 -4.47
C GLU A 78 6.94 -8.82 -4.67
N ALA A 79 5.65 -9.15 -4.52
CA ALA A 79 5.12 -10.48 -4.75
C ALA A 79 5.07 -10.87 -6.25
N ARG A 80 5.36 -9.95 -7.17
CA ARG A 80 5.24 -10.13 -8.63
C ARG A 80 3.85 -10.54 -9.09
N VAL A 81 2.82 -10.11 -8.37
CA VAL A 81 1.42 -10.36 -8.71
C VAL A 81 0.90 -9.22 -9.57
N LYS A 82 0.38 -9.55 -10.77
CA LYS A 82 -0.20 -8.56 -11.67
C LYS A 82 -1.37 -7.81 -11.01
N THR A 83 -1.48 -6.50 -11.22
CA THR A 83 -2.61 -5.69 -10.70
C THR A 83 -3.97 -6.20 -11.18
N ARG A 84 -4.05 -6.80 -12.37
CA ARG A 84 -5.28 -7.38 -12.93
C ARG A 84 -5.69 -8.71 -12.28
N GLN A 85 -4.77 -9.41 -11.63
CA GLN A 85 -5.10 -10.62 -10.88
C GLN A 85 -5.83 -10.22 -9.60
N PRO A 86 -7.14 -10.54 -9.43
CA PRO A 86 -7.81 -10.27 -8.18
C PRO A 86 -7.24 -11.18 -7.08
N LEU A 87 -7.15 -10.63 -5.86
CA LEU A 87 -6.77 -11.36 -4.66
C LEU A 87 -7.98 -11.52 -3.74
N ALA A 88 -7.95 -12.49 -2.84
CA ALA A 88 -9.05 -12.75 -1.92
C ALA A 88 -9.28 -11.58 -0.98
N ARG A 89 -8.22 -11.07 -0.36
CA ARG A 89 -8.34 -10.00 0.63
C ARG A 89 -7.05 -9.21 0.82
N ALA A 90 -7.22 -8.02 1.34
CA ALA A 90 -6.17 -7.21 1.92
C ALA A 90 -6.48 -6.96 3.40
N LEU A 91 -5.45 -7.00 4.24
CA LEU A 91 -5.55 -6.64 5.66
C LEU A 91 -4.90 -5.29 5.87
N ILE A 92 -5.57 -4.41 6.61
CA ILE A 92 -5.06 -3.10 7.02
C ILE A 92 -5.20 -2.93 8.53
N SER A 93 -4.50 -1.96 9.12
CA SER A 93 -4.61 -1.71 10.56
C SER A 93 -6.04 -1.31 10.94
N SER A 94 -6.52 -1.78 12.10
CA SER A 94 -7.84 -1.43 12.60
C SER A 94 -8.00 0.08 12.80
N ALA A 95 -6.93 0.77 13.16
CA ALA A 95 -6.93 2.23 13.33
C ALA A 95 -7.10 2.99 12.01
N ALA A 96 -6.52 2.47 10.91
CA ALA A 96 -6.71 3.03 9.58
C ALA A 96 -8.14 2.76 9.08
N LEU A 97 -8.62 1.52 9.22
CA LEU A 97 -9.96 1.14 8.78
C LEU A 97 -11.07 1.95 9.47
N ALA A 98 -10.90 2.25 10.76
CA ALA A 98 -11.89 3.02 11.54
C ALA A 98 -12.05 4.48 11.07
N LYS A 99 -11.13 5.02 10.28
CA LYS A 99 -11.18 6.37 9.70
C LYS A 99 -11.88 6.43 8.36
N LEU A 100 -12.23 5.27 7.78
CA LEU A 100 -12.73 5.13 6.42
C LEU A 100 -14.18 4.70 6.45
N ASP A 101 -15.02 5.43 5.73
CA ASP A 101 -16.39 5.02 5.44
C ASP A 101 -16.43 3.88 4.41
N ASP A 102 -17.62 3.37 4.14
CA ASP A 102 -17.83 2.24 3.23
C ASP A 102 -17.44 2.57 1.76
N ASP A 103 -17.61 3.82 1.34
CA ASP A 103 -17.28 4.27 -0.01
C ASP A 103 -15.76 4.32 -0.21
N LEU A 104 -15.03 4.88 0.75
CA LEU A 104 -13.56 4.91 0.73
C LEU A 104 -12.96 3.50 0.84
N GLN A 105 -13.57 2.62 1.64
CA GLN A 105 -13.18 1.20 1.68
C GLN A 105 -13.44 0.50 0.34
N ALA A 106 -14.56 0.82 -0.34
CA ALA A 106 -14.85 0.28 -1.67
C ALA A 106 -13.82 0.76 -2.70
N GLU A 107 -13.38 2.01 -2.61
CA GLU A 107 -12.33 2.56 -3.47
C GLU A 107 -11.01 1.80 -3.28
N ILE A 108 -10.57 1.56 -2.03
CA ILE A 108 -9.37 0.75 -1.74
C ILE A 108 -9.51 -0.65 -2.34
N ARG A 109 -10.67 -1.31 -2.16
CA ARG A 109 -10.90 -2.65 -2.75
C ARG A 109 -10.76 -2.63 -4.27
N SER A 110 -11.31 -1.61 -4.90
CA SER A 110 -11.25 -1.42 -6.36
C SER A 110 -9.80 -1.19 -6.84
N GLU A 111 -9.10 -0.27 -6.21
CA GLU A 111 -7.73 0.12 -6.57
C GLU A 111 -6.72 -1.01 -6.33
N LEU A 112 -6.88 -1.74 -5.25
CA LEU A 112 -6.05 -2.91 -4.94
C LEU A 112 -6.51 -4.18 -5.66
N ASN A 113 -7.69 -4.16 -6.30
CA ASN A 113 -8.30 -5.33 -6.92
C ASN A 113 -8.37 -6.53 -5.96
N VAL A 114 -8.97 -6.31 -4.79
CA VAL A 114 -9.22 -7.32 -3.77
C VAL A 114 -10.71 -7.50 -3.55
N VAL A 115 -11.13 -8.73 -3.18
CA VAL A 115 -12.55 -9.03 -2.94
C VAL A 115 -12.99 -8.46 -1.58
N ALA A 116 -12.15 -8.62 -0.56
CA ALA A 116 -12.43 -8.15 0.78
C ALA A 116 -11.32 -7.24 1.32
N LEU A 117 -11.71 -6.31 2.19
CA LEU A 117 -10.82 -5.51 3.01
C LEU A 117 -11.14 -5.84 4.46
N GLU A 118 -10.15 -6.31 5.21
CA GLU A 118 -10.31 -6.75 6.59
C GLU A 118 -9.32 -6.01 7.49
N SER A 119 -9.59 -5.93 8.78
CA SER A 119 -8.68 -5.35 9.75
C SER A 119 -7.86 -6.41 10.46
N PHE A 120 -6.65 -6.04 10.86
CA PHE A 120 -5.86 -6.78 11.83
C PHE A 120 -5.56 -5.92 13.06
N SER A 121 -5.42 -6.55 14.22
CA SER A 121 -5.16 -5.87 15.49
C SER A 121 -3.68 -5.78 15.82
N SER A 122 -2.89 -6.76 15.37
CA SER A 122 -1.46 -6.84 15.64
C SER A 122 -0.69 -7.21 14.37
N ALA A 123 0.33 -6.42 14.04
CA ALA A 123 1.24 -6.73 12.94
C ALA A 123 1.97 -8.08 13.13
N GLY A 124 2.12 -8.54 14.36
CA GLY A 124 2.70 -9.84 14.70
C GLY A 124 1.90 -11.03 14.14
N ASP A 125 0.61 -10.84 13.83
CA ASP A 125 -0.22 -11.90 13.24
C ASP A 125 0.12 -12.17 11.76
N LEU A 126 0.82 -11.24 11.12
CA LEU A 126 1.11 -11.23 9.69
C LEU A 126 2.56 -11.53 9.34
N VAL A 127 3.44 -11.52 10.33
CA VAL A 127 4.87 -11.75 10.16
C VAL A 127 5.34 -12.88 11.06
N ASP A 128 6.18 -13.73 10.50
CA ASP A 128 6.92 -14.71 11.30
C ASP A 128 8.21 -14.04 11.78
N HIS A 129 8.31 -13.90 13.08
CA HIS A 129 9.54 -13.41 13.71
C HIS A 129 10.57 -14.54 13.79
N SER A 130 11.80 -14.24 13.46
CA SER A 130 12.93 -15.14 13.70
C SER A 130 14.01 -14.43 14.47
N ALA A 131 14.44 -15.01 15.60
CA ALA A 131 15.52 -14.52 16.41
C ALA A 131 16.81 -15.29 16.09
N LYS A 132 17.86 -14.58 15.71
CA LYS A 132 19.19 -15.15 15.48
C LYS A 132 20.18 -14.53 16.46
N ALA A 133 21.04 -15.37 17.01
CA ALA A 133 22.11 -14.93 17.90
C ALA A 133 23.13 -14.06 17.13
N ASN A 134 23.47 -12.90 17.67
CA ASN A 134 24.60 -12.09 17.22
C ASN A 134 25.89 -12.61 17.88
N PHE A 135 26.56 -13.54 17.23
CA PHE A 135 27.78 -14.17 17.76
C PHE A 135 28.91 -13.16 18.07
N ARG A 136 28.91 -12.00 17.40
CA ARG A 136 29.93 -10.96 17.65
C ARG A 136 29.73 -10.29 19.03
N SER A 137 28.48 -10.02 19.40
CA SER A 137 28.14 -9.46 20.71
C SER A 137 28.23 -10.52 21.79
N LEU A 138 27.57 -11.65 21.60
CA LEU A 138 27.53 -12.75 22.56
C LEU A 138 28.94 -13.29 22.91
N GLY A 139 29.83 -13.39 21.91
CA GLY A 139 31.19 -13.87 22.10
C GLY A 139 32.00 -13.02 23.08
N LYS A 140 31.78 -11.70 23.10
CA LYS A 140 32.43 -10.77 24.04
C LYS A 140 31.87 -10.90 25.44
N ARG A 141 30.61 -11.25 25.63
CA ARG A 141 29.91 -11.26 26.91
C ARG A 141 29.87 -12.64 27.53
N PHE A 142 29.68 -13.71 26.77
CA PHE A 142 29.48 -15.06 27.29
C PHE A 142 30.59 -16.06 26.95
N ALA A 143 31.58 -15.65 26.16
CA ALA A 143 32.77 -16.45 25.82
C ALA A 143 32.44 -17.94 25.51
N LYS A 144 32.80 -18.86 26.38
CA LYS A 144 32.57 -20.31 26.19
C LYS A 144 31.10 -20.71 26.25
N ALA A 145 30.23 -19.94 26.90
CA ALA A 145 28.80 -20.23 26.98
C ALA A 145 28.01 -19.73 25.75
N THR A 146 28.64 -18.97 24.83
CA THR A 146 27.99 -18.40 23.62
C THR A 146 27.16 -19.41 22.84
N PRO A 147 27.59 -20.64 22.53
CA PRO A 147 26.76 -21.58 21.78
C PRO A 147 25.45 -21.97 22.51
N LYS A 148 25.49 -22.03 23.83
CA LYS A 148 24.32 -22.37 24.66
C LYS A 148 23.35 -21.21 24.76
N VAL A 149 23.86 -19.98 24.91
CA VAL A 149 23.04 -18.77 24.83
C VAL A 149 22.40 -18.63 23.46
N ALA A 150 23.16 -18.90 22.40
CA ALA A 150 22.63 -18.88 21.03
C ALA A 150 21.50 -19.92 20.81
N ALA A 151 21.65 -21.12 21.39
CA ALA A 151 20.60 -22.14 21.34
C ALA A 151 19.34 -21.72 22.13
N ALA A 152 19.51 -21.07 23.28
CA ALA A 152 18.40 -20.54 24.07
C ALA A 152 17.65 -19.42 23.33
N ILE A 153 18.37 -18.51 22.64
CA ILE A 153 17.78 -17.49 21.80
C ILE A 153 16.97 -18.11 20.65
N ALA A 154 17.52 -19.13 19.98
CA ALA A 154 16.84 -19.81 18.88
C ALA A 154 15.62 -20.64 19.32
N ALA A 155 15.58 -21.08 20.57
CA ALA A 155 14.45 -21.82 21.15
C ALA A 155 13.37 -20.91 21.77
N ALA A 156 13.67 -19.64 22.01
CA ALA A 156 12.72 -18.67 22.54
C ALA A 156 11.67 -18.27 21.48
N ASP A 157 10.49 -17.87 21.96
CA ASP A 157 9.49 -17.25 21.07
C ASP A 157 10.03 -15.92 20.55
N ALA A 158 10.28 -15.85 19.26
CA ALA A 158 10.93 -14.71 18.63
C ALA A 158 10.08 -13.42 18.68
N ALA A 159 8.75 -13.55 18.65
CA ALA A 159 7.84 -12.40 18.73
C ALA A 159 7.80 -11.83 20.14
N GLN A 160 7.69 -12.70 21.14
CA GLN A 160 7.75 -12.30 22.54
C GLN A 160 9.12 -11.70 22.89
N LEU A 161 10.19 -12.34 22.41
CA LEU A 161 11.57 -11.87 22.62
C LEU A 161 11.81 -10.49 22.00
N ALA A 162 11.24 -10.21 20.83
CA ALA A 162 11.29 -8.90 20.19
C ALA A 162 10.62 -7.82 21.04
N THR A 163 9.42 -8.12 21.55
CA THR A 163 8.66 -7.21 22.41
C THR A 163 9.38 -6.94 23.74
N ASP A 164 9.86 -7.99 24.36
CA ASP A 164 10.54 -7.90 25.67
C ASP A 164 11.86 -7.11 25.55
N LEU A 165 12.65 -7.36 24.49
CA LEU A 165 13.90 -6.63 24.24
C LEU A 165 13.69 -5.14 23.91
N ALA A 166 12.54 -4.77 23.38
CA ALA A 166 12.18 -3.36 23.19
C ALA A 166 11.90 -2.65 24.53
N CYS A 167 11.46 -3.41 25.54
CA CYS A 167 11.22 -2.89 26.90
C CYS A 167 12.46 -2.92 27.79
N GLY A 168 13.47 -3.77 27.48
CA GLY A 168 14.70 -3.87 28.25
C GLY A 168 15.43 -5.20 28.12
N PRO A 169 16.46 -5.45 28.97
CA PRO A 169 17.21 -6.71 28.98
C PRO A 169 16.30 -7.90 29.35
N VAL A 170 16.49 -9.03 28.69
CA VAL A 170 15.71 -10.26 28.86
C VAL A 170 16.59 -11.36 29.45
N SER A 171 16.11 -12.09 30.46
CA SER A 171 16.79 -13.23 31.07
C SER A 171 16.33 -14.54 30.46
N LEU A 172 17.24 -15.28 29.85
CA LEU A 172 16.98 -16.63 29.30
C LEU A 172 17.64 -17.69 30.20
N PRO A 173 16.97 -18.84 30.45
CA PRO A 173 17.55 -19.91 31.25
C PRO A 173 18.69 -20.61 30.49
N VAL A 174 19.92 -20.52 31.00
CA VAL A 174 21.10 -21.16 30.43
C VAL A 174 21.96 -21.67 31.58
N ALA A 175 21.99 -22.97 31.83
CA ALA A 175 22.64 -23.57 32.96
C ALA A 175 24.18 -23.37 33.04
N GLU A 176 24.81 -23.14 31.90
CA GLU A 176 26.25 -22.95 31.77
C GLU A 176 26.72 -21.50 32.03
N VAL A 177 25.79 -20.59 32.28
CA VAL A 177 26.11 -19.20 32.70
C VAL A 177 26.08 -19.08 34.22
N GLU A 178 26.94 -18.27 34.80
CA GLU A 178 26.96 -18.00 36.20
C GLU A 178 25.60 -17.49 36.69
N GLY A 179 25.00 -18.17 37.67
CA GLY A 179 23.63 -17.92 38.11
C GLY A 179 22.52 -18.59 37.29
N GLY A 180 22.84 -19.44 36.32
CA GLY A 180 21.84 -20.23 35.53
C GLY A 180 20.97 -19.44 34.59
N GLN A 181 21.23 -18.14 34.41
CA GLN A 181 20.49 -17.24 33.54
C GLN A 181 21.40 -16.36 32.70
N ALA A 182 21.15 -16.27 31.41
CA ALA A 182 21.83 -15.35 30.51
C ALA A 182 20.96 -14.08 30.31
N VAL A 183 21.47 -12.95 30.76
CA VAL A 183 20.83 -11.64 30.49
C VAL A 183 21.26 -11.17 29.11
N ILE A 184 20.34 -11.16 28.17
CA ILE A 184 20.54 -10.69 26.79
C ILE A 184 19.99 -9.28 26.58
N ILE A 185 20.59 -8.54 25.68
CA ILE A 185 20.21 -7.19 25.29
C ILE A 185 19.91 -7.17 23.77
N ALA A 186 19.31 -6.12 23.28
CA ALA A 186 18.93 -5.99 21.87
C ALA A 186 20.11 -6.23 20.89
N GLU A 187 21.34 -5.84 21.27
CA GLU A 187 22.54 -6.05 20.45
C GLU A 187 22.96 -7.52 20.33
N ASP A 188 22.50 -8.38 21.22
CA ASP A 188 22.85 -9.82 21.26
C ASP A 188 21.99 -10.65 20.31
N VAL A 189 20.89 -10.07 19.81
CA VAL A 189 19.90 -10.78 18.98
C VAL A 189 19.66 -10.00 17.69
N ILE A 190 19.68 -10.71 16.57
CA ILE A 190 19.24 -10.19 15.28
C ILE A 190 17.81 -10.69 15.07
N ILE A 191 16.84 -9.80 15.27
CA ILE A 191 15.44 -10.09 14.98
C ILE A 191 15.20 -9.81 13.50
N SER A 192 14.64 -10.79 12.79
CA SER A 192 14.25 -10.66 11.40
C SER A 192 12.77 -10.97 11.31
N GLU A 193 12.04 -10.05 10.71
CA GLU A 193 10.63 -10.20 10.38
C GLU A 193 10.52 -10.67 8.94
N ARG A 194 9.73 -11.70 8.72
CA ARG A 194 9.40 -12.17 7.37
C ARG A 194 7.91 -12.29 7.25
N PRO A 195 7.32 -11.84 6.14
CA PRO A 195 5.91 -12.12 5.87
C PRO A 195 5.64 -13.60 6.01
N ARG A 196 4.52 -13.94 6.65
CA ARG A 196 4.06 -15.33 6.74
C ARG A 196 3.89 -15.89 5.32
N GLU A 197 4.18 -17.17 5.14
CA GLU A 197 4.03 -17.82 3.84
C GLU A 197 2.62 -17.59 3.27
N GLY A 198 2.55 -17.19 1.99
CA GLY A 198 1.29 -16.82 1.34
C GLY A 198 0.85 -15.36 1.53
N TRP A 199 1.64 -14.56 2.25
CA TRP A 199 1.35 -13.14 2.45
C TRP A 199 2.47 -12.24 1.91
N SER A 200 2.07 -11.06 1.41
CA SER A 200 3.01 -9.95 1.14
C SER A 200 2.64 -8.79 2.06
N VAL A 201 3.59 -8.37 2.89
CA VAL A 201 3.35 -7.36 3.92
C VAL A 201 4.30 -6.19 3.69
N LEU A 202 3.75 -4.98 3.56
CA LEU A 202 4.52 -3.74 3.58
C LEU A 202 4.06 -2.85 4.73
N ASN A 203 5.06 -2.23 5.35
CA ASN A 203 4.85 -1.27 6.43
C ASN A 203 5.66 -0.01 6.12
N GLU A 204 5.00 1.14 6.14
CA GLU A 204 5.63 2.43 5.97
C GLU A 204 4.86 3.50 6.76
N GLN A 205 5.58 4.39 7.46
CA GLN A 205 5.03 5.52 8.20
C GLN A 205 3.91 5.14 9.20
N GLY A 206 3.98 3.92 9.76
CA GLY A 206 3.01 3.43 10.75
C GLY A 206 1.75 2.80 10.16
N GLU A 207 1.60 2.78 8.84
CA GLU A 207 0.55 2.02 8.16
C GLU A 207 1.11 0.69 7.65
N THR A 208 0.32 -0.37 7.80
CA THR A 208 0.68 -1.71 7.33
C THR A 208 -0.41 -2.25 6.42
N VAL A 209 0.00 -2.78 5.29
CA VAL A 209 -0.88 -3.49 4.36
C VAL A 209 -0.35 -4.89 4.13
N ALA A 210 -1.21 -5.89 4.29
CA ALA A 210 -0.89 -7.28 3.98
C ALA A 210 -1.85 -7.80 2.91
N LEU A 211 -1.32 -8.44 1.89
CA LEU A 211 -2.08 -9.04 0.79
C LEU A 211 -2.02 -10.56 0.90
N ASP A 212 -3.19 -11.20 0.85
CA ASP A 212 -3.32 -12.64 0.72
C ASP A 212 -2.99 -13.04 -0.73
N LEU A 213 -1.91 -13.79 -0.91
CA LEU A 213 -1.40 -14.20 -2.22
C LEU A 213 -1.99 -15.52 -2.71
N GLU A 214 -2.86 -16.18 -1.94
CA GLU A 214 -3.50 -17.41 -2.35
C GLU A 214 -4.46 -17.15 -3.51
N ILE A 215 -4.19 -17.80 -4.64
CA ILE A 215 -5.00 -17.67 -5.86
C ILE A 215 -5.89 -18.91 -5.99
N THR A 216 -7.15 -18.76 -5.60
CA THR A 216 -8.15 -19.82 -5.80
C THR A 216 -8.48 -20.00 -7.29
N PRO A 217 -9.02 -21.16 -7.71
CA PRO A 217 -9.45 -21.37 -9.10
C PRO A 217 -10.45 -20.33 -9.61
N GLN A 218 -11.26 -19.77 -8.74
CA GLN A 218 -12.20 -18.71 -9.07
C GLN A 218 -11.47 -17.39 -9.37
N LEU A 219 -10.51 -17.01 -8.53
CA LEU A 219 -9.70 -15.81 -8.71
C LEU A 219 -8.80 -15.92 -9.95
N ALA A 220 -8.27 -17.10 -10.23
CA ALA A 220 -7.50 -17.37 -11.44
C ALA A 220 -8.35 -17.13 -12.71
N ARG A 221 -9.59 -17.67 -12.74
CA ARG A 221 -10.53 -17.45 -13.85
C ARG A 221 -10.89 -15.98 -14.01
N ALA A 222 -11.13 -15.26 -12.91
CA ALA A 222 -11.44 -13.83 -12.95
C ALA A 222 -10.24 -13.01 -13.45
N GLY A 223 -9.02 -13.37 -13.08
CA GLY A 223 -7.79 -12.77 -13.61
C GLY A 223 -7.63 -13.00 -15.12
N LEU A 224 -7.85 -14.24 -15.57
CA LEU A 224 -7.82 -14.57 -17.00
C LEU A 224 -8.87 -13.79 -17.79
N ALA A 225 -10.10 -13.65 -17.28
CA ALA A 225 -11.13 -12.86 -17.93
C ALA A 225 -10.70 -11.40 -18.14
N ARG A 226 -10.04 -10.79 -17.16
CA ARG A 226 -9.51 -9.42 -17.27
C ARG A 226 -8.34 -9.32 -18.26
N ASP A 227 -7.49 -10.33 -18.35
CA ASP A 227 -6.43 -10.38 -19.36
C ASP A 227 -7.02 -10.49 -20.77
N VAL A 228 -8.10 -11.27 -20.96
CA VAL A 228 -8.84 -11.35 -22.23
C VAL A 228 -9.49 -10.00 -22.58
N ILE A 229 -10.18 -9.35 -21.64
CA ILE A 229 -10.75 -8.01 -21.84
C ILE A 229 -9.68 -7.03 -22.30
N ARG A 230 -8.53 -7.02 -21.63
CA ARG A 230 -7.43 -6.16 -22.04
C ARG A 230 -6.96 -6.46 -23.47
N PHE A 231 -6.76 -7.73 -23.79
CA PHE A 231 -6.34 -8.13 -25.14
C PHE A 231 -7.32 -7.61 -26.19
N ILE A 232 -8.63 -7.72 -25.93
CA ILE A 232 -9.67 -7.18 -26.80
C ILE A 232 -9.53 -5.66 -26.95
N GLN A 233 -9.35 -4.93 -25.84
CA GLN A 233 -9.21 -3.47 -25.89
C GLN A 233 -7.92 -3.04 -26.62
N ASP A 234 -6.81 -3.74 -26.40
CA ASP A 234 -5.56 -3.47 -27.10
C ASP A 234 -5.72 -3.72 -28.63
N THR A 235 -6.43 -4.78 -29.01
CA THR A 235 -6.75 -5.09 -30.43
C THR A 235 -7.66 -4.03 -31.04
N ARG A 236 -8.70 -3.57 -30.34
CA ARG A 236 -9.55 -2.46 -30.78
C ARG A 236 -8.75 -1.21 -31.08
N LYS A 237 -7.86 -0.83 -30.17
CA LYS A 237 -6.98 0.34 -30.32
C LYS A 237 -6.06 0.19 -31.54
N GLN A 238 -5.47 -1.00 -31.74
CA GLN A 238 -4.61 -1.28 -32.89
C GLN A 238 -5.38 -1.24 -34.23
N ALA A 239 -6.66 -1.61 -34.21
CA ALA A 239 -7.53 -1.54 -35.36
C ALA A 239 -8.05 -0.11 -35.65
N GLY A 240 -7.69 0.89 -34.83
CA GLY A 240 -8.11 2.28 -35.00
C GLY A 240 -9.60 2.54 -34.67
N LEU A 241 -10.22 1.67 -33.86
CA LEU A 241 -11.60 1.83 -33.42
C LEU A 241 -11.72 2.86 -32.30
N ASP A 242 -12.76 3.65 -32.32
CA ASP A 242 -13.08 4.60 -31.27
C ASP A 242 -13.61 3.88 -30.01
N VAL A 243 -13.51 4.56 -28.84
CA VAL A 243 -13.98 4.01 -27.56
C VAL A 243 -15.48 3.69 -27.60
N SER A 244 -16.26 4.48 -28.34
CA SER A 244 -17.71 4.34 -28.49
C SER A 244 -18.14 3.25 -29.50
N ASP A 245 -17.22 2.75 -30.33
CA ASP A 245 -17.55 1.74 -31.33
C ASP A 245 -18.01 0.44 -30.69
N ARG A 246 -19.04 -0.16 -31.27
CA ARG A 246 -19.50 -1.50 -30.88
C ARG A 246 -18.84 -2.53 -31.79
N ILE A 247 -18.43 -3.62 -31.19
CA ILE A 247 -17.75 -4.74 -31.87
C ILE A 247 -18.50 -6.05 -31.64
N GLU A 248 -18.41 -6.94 -32.61
CA GLU A 248 -18.76 -8.35 -32.45
C GLU A 248 -17.50 -9.16 -32.25
N LEU A 249 -17.53 -10.07 -31.29
CA LEU A 249 -16.42 -10.97 -30.98
C LEU A 249 -16.78 -12.38 -31.45
N ALA A 250 -15.93 -12.94 -32.31
CA ALA A 250 -15.96 -14.35 -32.66
C ALA A 250 -14.84 -15.09 -31.92
N TRP A 251 -15.14 -16.23 -31.34
CA TRP A 251 -14.17 -17.08 -30.65
C TRP A 251 -14.22 -18.51 -31.17
#